data_d1152f3ce1c7f02ae60ec5d58f646dc7
#
_entry.id   d1152f3ce1c7f02ae60ec5d58f646dc7
#
_cell.length_a   1.000
_cell.length_b   1.000
_cell.length_c   1.000
_cell.angle_alpha   90.00
_cell.angle_beta   90.00
_cell.angle_gamma   90.00
#
_symmetry.space_group_name_H-M   'P 1'
#
loop_
_entity.id
_entity.type
_entity.pdbx_description
1 polymer ?
#
loop_
_entity_poly.entity_id
_entity_poly.type
_entity_poly.pdbx_seq_one_letter_code
_entity_poly.pdbx_strand_id
1 'polypeptide(L)'
;MYFTGIFISVHLEAKKLGLSGIPKEKLPVFKLLIRKIYLLLPLVMLVIWVSGNYMTMQKAASYAIVLSVIVSLFDKENRISVTKCIDALEAGGRGVISVAVACGVAGIISGSITMTGLANDLINGIISVANGKLIIALLLTMLCCIVLGMGVPTTANYCIMAATCAPILVRMGVPTLAAHFFVFYFGIVADITPPVALAAYAGSAIAKANPMKTAFTASKLAIAVFIVPYVFCFNPAMLLIDTTPLKVVQIFITSLIGVFGLSSSLEGFLSVKMSVPVRVLMAAGGLMLIDPSLMTDVVGILLIVGCCVWQTAQKKKTA
;
A
#
# COMPACT_ATOMS: atom_id res chain seq x y z
N MET A 1 4.51 4.36 -6.75
CA MET A 1 5.25 3.14 -6.42
C MET A 1 4.32 1.98 -6.02
N TYR A 2 3.48 2.12 -4.99
CA TYR A 2 2.60 1.07 -4.48
C TYR A 2 1.71 0.44 -5.56
N PHE A 3 0.83 1.22 -6.19
CA PHE A 3 -0.06 0.71 -7.24
C PHE A 3 0.69 0.17 -8.46
N THR A 4 1.80 0.78 -8.84
CA THR A 4 2.63 0.30 -9.96
C THR A 4 3.23 -1.06 -9.64
N GLY A 5 3.70 -1.26 -8.40
CA GLY A 5 4.24 -2.56 -7.96
C GLY A 5 3.19 -3.66 -7.98
N ILE A 6 1.98 -3.39 -7.46
CA ILE A 6 0.86 -4.35 -7.52
C ILE A 6 0.50 -4.65 -8.97
N PHE A 7 0.40 -3.62 -9.83
CA PHE A 7 0.09 -3.80 -11.24
C PHE A 7 1.12 -4.70 -11.95
N ILE A 8 2.41 -4.51 -11.67
CA ILE A 8 3.49 -5.35 -12.20
C ILE A 8 3.31 -6.79 -11.74
N SER A 9 3.12 -7.03 -10.43
CA SER A 9 2.95 -8.38 -9.87
C SER A 9 1.73 -9.10 -10.48
N VAL A 10 0.58 -8.44 -10.53
CA VAL A 10 -0.65 -8.97 -11.12
C VAL A 10 -0.46 -9.27 -12.61
N HIS A 11 0.20 -8.37 -13.35
CA HIS A 11 0.47 -8.57 -14.77
C HIS A 11 1.37 -9.77 -15.04
N LEU A 12 2.41 -9.94 -14.23
CA LEU A 12 3.32 -11.08 -14.36
C LEU A 12 2.64 -12.40 -13.99
N GLU A 13 1.83 -12.43 -12.92
CA GLU A 13 1.06 -13.61 -12.54
C GLU A 13 0.01 -13.95 -13.61
N ALA A 14 -0.71 -12.98 -14.16
CA ALA A 14 -1.64 -13.19 -15.26
C ALA A 14 -0.97 -13.78 -16.50
N LYS A 15 0.20 -13.26 -16.87
CA LYS A 15 1.00 -13.81 -17.99
C LYS A 15 1.47 -15.22 -17.71
N LYS A 16 1.93 -15.50 -16.50
CA LYS A 16 2.39 -16.83 -16.07
C LYS A 16 1.27 -17.88 -16.13
N LEU A 17 0.05 -17.47 -15.78
CA LEU A 17 -1.14 -18.33 -15.85
C LEU A 17 -1.78 -18.39 -17.24
N GLY A 18 -1.27 -17.64 -18.22
CA GLY A 18 -1.82 -17.59 -19.57
C GLY A 18 -3.20 -16.93 -19.65
N LEU A 19 -3.53 -16.06 -18.67
CA LEU A 19 -4.81 -15.37 -18.66
C LEU A 19 -4.87 -14.33 -19.79
N SER A 20 -5.95 -14.39 -20.57
CA SER A 20 -6.26 -13.38 -21.58
C SER A 20 -7.15 -12.28 -20.98
N GLY A 21 -6.99 -11.05 -21.49
CA GLY A 21 -7.86 -9.94 -21.11
C GLY A 21 -9.29 -10.10 -21.61
N ILE A 22 -10.18 -9.24 -21.15
CA ILE A 22 -11.56 -9.17 -21.62
C ILE A 22 -11.56 -8.89 -23.14
N PRO A 23 -12.33 -9.64 -23.95
CA PRO A 23 -12.47 -9.39 -25.39
C PRO A 23 -12.85 -7.94 -25.66
N LYS A 24 -12.26 -7.34 -26.70
CA LYS A 24 -12.49 -5.92 -27.06
C LYS A 24 -13.96 -5.56 -27.23
N GLU A 25 -14.77 -6.53 -27.67
CA GLU A 25 -16.22 -6.39 -27.88
C GLU A 25 -17.00 -6.18 -26.57
N LYS A 26 -16.47 -6.67 -25.45
CA LYS A 26 -17.08 -6.53 -24.11
C LYS A 26 -16.55 -5.32 -23.34
N LEU A 27 -15.57 -4.60 -23.88
CA LEU A 27 -15.06 -3.40 -23.25
C LEU A 27 -16.05 -2.24 -23.42
N PRO A 28 -16.31 -1.46 -22.36
CA PRO A 28 -17.16 -0.28 -22.48
C PRO A 28 -16.53 0.72 -23.44
N VAL A 29 -17.36 1.34 -24.29
CA VAL A 29 -16.91 2.32 -25.27
C VAL A 29 -16.31 3.54 -24.53
N PHE A 30 -15.05 3.86 -24.79
CA PHE A 30 -14.31 4.94 -24.13
C PHE A 30 -15.04 6.29 -24.20
N LYS A 31 -15.72 6.58 -25.32
CA LYS A 31 -16.54 7.78 -25.49
C LYS A 31 -17.69 7.87 -24.46
N LEU A 32 -18.24 6.73 -24.05
CA LEU A 32 -19.32 6.66 -23.06
C LEU A 32 -18.77 6.91 -21.63
N LEU A 33 -17.55 6.43 -21.36
CA LEU A 33 -16.85 6.68 -20.08
C LEU A 33 -16.49 8.16 -19.92
N ILE A 34 -15.95 8.80 -20.98
CA ILE A 34 -15.64 10.24 -20.94
C ILE A 34 -16.90 11.07 -20.70
N ARG A 35 -18.03 10.69 -21.28
CA ARG A 35 -19.29 11.41 -21.09
C ARG A 35 -19.77 11.37 -19.63
N LYS A 36 -19.39 10.33 -18.85
CA LYS A 36 -19.75 10.18 -17.42
C LYS A 36 -18.61 10.59 -16.46
N ILE A 37 -17.52 11.19 -16.97
CA ILE A 37 -16.36 11.58 -16.16
C ILE A 37 -16.70 12.62 -15.08
N TYR A 38 -17.75 13.41 -15.29
CA TYR A 38 -18.25 14.39 -14.33
C TYR A 38 -18.69 13.74 -13.00
N LEU A 39 -19.03 12.44 -13.00
CA LEU A 39 -19.35 11.70 -11.76
C LEU A 39 -18.15 11.57 -10.81
N LEU A 40 -16.92 11.75 -11.32
CA LEU A 40 -15.71 11.78 -10.50
C LEU A 40 -15.45 13.15 -9.84
N LEU A 41 -16.23 14.19 -10.23
CA LEU A 41 -16.02 15.55 -9.75
C LEU A 41 -15.99 15.67 -8.23
N PRO A 42 -16.90 15.04 -7.44
CA PRO A 42 -16.87 15.11 -5.98
C PRO A 42 -15.55 14.57 -5.39
N LEU A 43 -15.04 13.48 -5.96
CA LEU A 43 -13.78 12.86 -5.53
C LEU A 43 -12.58 13.77 -5.86
N VAL A 44 -12.54 14.30 -7.07
CA VAL A 44 -11.45 15.19 -7.52
C VAL A 44 -11.44 16.47 -6.68
N MET A 45 -12.62 17.07 -6.43
CA MET A 45 -12.73 18.27 -5.61
C MET A 45 -12.32 18.01 -4.16
N LEU A 46 -12.70 16.86 -3.58
CA LEU A 46 -12.27 16.46 -2.24
C LEU A 46 -10.74 16.40 -2.15
N VAL A 47 -10.09 15.77 -3.12
CA VAL A 47 -8.61 15.67 -3.17
C VAL A 47 -7.98 17.07 -3.29
N ILE A 48 -8.50 17.93 -4.16
CA ILE A 48 -7.99 19.30 -4.35
C ILE A 48 -8.14 20.11 -3.06
N TRP A 49 -9.30 20.07 -2.42
CA TRP A 49 -9.56 20.84 -1.20
C TRP A 49 -8.67 20.40 -0.03
N VAL A 50 -8.44 19.10 0.13
CA VAL A 50 -7.59 18.58 1.21
C VAL A 50 -6.11 18.79 0.89
N SER A 51 -5.65 18.43 -0.32
CA SER A 51 -4.23 18.54 -0.71
C SER A 51 -3.76 19.99 -0.82
N GLY A 52 -4.66 20.91 -1.22
CA GLY A 52 -4.36 22.34 -1.32
C GLY A 52 -4.46 23.09 0.03
N ASN A 53 -4.78 22.39 1.13
CA ASN A 53 -5.03 22.99 2.45
C ASN A 53 -6.09 24.10 2.45
N TYR A 54 -7.04 24.09 1.50
CA TYR A 54 -8.07 25.09 1.39
C TYR A 54 -9.11 25.00 2.52
N MET A 55 -9.32 23.78 3.04
CA MET A 55 -10.26 23.53 4.13
C MET A 55 -9.92 22.23 4.90
N THR A 56 -10.52 22.07 6.08
CA THR A 56 -10.38 20.87 6.89
C THR A 56 -11.01 19.65 6.18
N MET A 57 -10.52 18.46 6.48
CA MET A 57 -11.03 17.20 5.89
C MET A 57 -12.54 17.02 6.11
N GLN A 58 -13.06 17.41 7.28
CA GLN A 58 -14.49 17.33 7.61
C GLN A 58 -15.33 18.24 6.71
N LYS A 59 -14.89 19.50 6.50
CA LYS A 59 -15.56 20.43 5.60
C LYS A 59 -15.50 19.96 4.15
N ALA A 60 -14.34 19.50 3.70
CA ALA A 60 -14.17 18.95 2.35
C ALA A 60 -15.08 17.75 2.10
N ALA A 61 -15.18 16.83 3.06
CA ALA A 61 -16.09 15.67 2.98
C ALA A 61 -17.55 16.10 2.91
N SER A 62 -17.99 17.07 3.74
CA SER A 62 -19.36 17.56 3.74
C SER A 62 -19.72 18.21 2.39
N TYR A 63 -18.84 19.05 1.83
CA TYR A 63 -19.06 19.63 0.50
C TYR A 63 -19.03 18.57 -0.62
N ALA A 64 -18.17 17.56 -0.51
CA ALA A 64 -18.14 16.47 -1.49
C ALA A 64 -19.45 15.65 -1.47
N ILE A 65 -20.07 15.43 -0.30
CA ILE A 65 -21.39 14.79 -0.18
C ILE A 65 -22.47 15.63 -0.90
N VAL A 66 -22.53 16.93 -0.62
CA VAL A 66 -23.48 17.83 -1.30
C VAL A 66 -23.24 17.85 -2.80
N LEU A 67 -21.97 17.93 -3.22
CA LEU A 67 -21.61 17.90 -4.64
C LEU A 67 -21.99 16.58 -5.30
N SER A 68 -21.87 15.45 -4.61
CA SER A 68 -22.32 14.15 -5.11
C SER A 68 -23.83 14.11 -5.41
N VAL A 69 -24.63 14.69 -4.54
CA VAL A 69 -26.08 14.83 -4.75
C VAL A 69 -26.35 15.70 -5.98
N ILE A 70 -25.71 16.87 -6.08
CA ILE A 70 -25.87 17.80 -7.20
C ILE A 70 -25.49 17.11 -8.53
N VAL A 71 -24.33 16.47 -8.58
CA VAL A 71 -23.81 15.79 -9.77
C VAL A 71 -24.74 14.65 -10.20
N SER A 72 -25.34 13.91 -9.25
CA SER A 72 -26.28 12.84 -9.56
C SER A 72 -27.56 13.32 -10.23
N LEU A 73 -27.97 14.59 -10.02
CA LEU A 73 -29.16 15.16 -10.69
C LEU A 73 -28.99 15.29 -12.21
N PHE A 74 -27.74 15.37 -12.68
CA PHE A 74 -27.43 15.42 -14.12
C PHE A 74 -27.39 14.03 -14.77
N ASP A 75 -27.33 12.94 -14.00
CA ASP A 75 -27.41 11.58 -14.54
C ASP A 75 -28.86 11.12 -14.64
N LYS A 76 -29.38 11.11 -15.86
CA LYS A 76 -30.78 10.71 -16.12
C LYS A 76 -31.07 9.25 -15.73
N GLU A 77 -30.05 8.38 -15.76
CA GLU A 77 -30.21 6.94 -15.50
C GLU A 77 -30.17 6.63 -13.99
N ASN A 78 -29.40 7.40 -13.21
CA ASN A 78 -29.13 7.11 -11.79
C ASN A 78 -29.43 8.31 -10.88
N ARG A 79 -30.46 9.10 -11.18
CA ARG A 79 -30.84 10.22 -10.31
C ARG A 79 -31.10 9.76 -8.88
N ILE A 80 -30.52 10.48 -7.95
CA ILE A 80 -30.80 10.28 -6.53
C ILE A 80 -32.17 10.92 -6.22
N SER A 81 -33.13 10.10 -5.79
CA SER A 81 -34.41 10.58 -5.22
C SER A 81 -34.20 10.98 -3.76
N VAL A 82 -35.14 11.74 -3.20
CA VAL A 82 -35.11 12.12 -1.78
C VAL A 82 -35.05 10.88 -0.89
N THR A 83 -35.81 9.84 -1.21
CA THR A 83 -35.78 8.57 -0.48
C THR A 83 -34.38 7.95 -0.49
N LYS A 84 -33.74 7.85 -1.67
CA LYS A 84 -32.37 7.33 -1.79
C LYS A 84 -31.36 8.19 -1.03
N CYS A 85 -31.58 9.49 -0.92
CA CYS A 85 -30.72 10.37 -0.14
C CYS A 85 -30.84 10.07 1.35
N ILE A 86 -32.06 9.85 1.84
CA ILE A 86 -32.30 9.44 3.24
C ILE A 86 -31.69 8.06 3.51
N ASP A 87 -31.90 7.10 2.61
CA ASP A 87 -31.31 5.75 2.74
C ASP A 87 -29.77 5.82 2.77
N ALA A 88 -29.16 6.69 1.95
CA ALA A 88 -27.71 6.89 1.94
C ALA A 88 -27.21 7.53 3.25
N LEU A 89 -27.93 8.50 3.82
CA LEU A 89 -27.61 9.09 5.12
C LEU A 89 -27.77 8.08 6.25
N GLU A 90 -28.82 7.25 6.22
CA GLU A 90 -29.01 6.17 7.18
C GLU A 90 -27.86 5.14 7.10
N ALA A 91 -27.53 4.68 5.90
CA ALA A 91 -26.43 3.74 5.68
C ALA A 91 -25.07 4.33 6.13
N GLY A 92 -24.84 5.62 5.83
CA GLY A 92 -23.66 6.35 6.31
C GLY A 92 -23.62 6.43 7.84
N GLY A 93 -24.75 6.80 8.49
CA GLY A 93 -24.87 6.83 9.94
C GLY A 93 -24.61 5.49 10.61
N ARG A 94 -25.17 4.41 10.07
CA ARG A 94 -24.90 3.04 10.54
C ARG A 94 -23.42 2.64 10.38
N GLY A 95 -22.80 3.02 9.26
CA GLY A 95 -21.37 2.78 9.01
C GLY A 95 -20.45 3.49 10.00
N VAL A 96 -20.80 4.72 10.42
CA VAL A 96 -20.02 5.50 11.39
C VAL A 96 -20.04 4.85 12.79
N ILE A 97 -21.12 4.18 13.20
CA ILE A 97 -21.24 3.60 14.53
C ILE A 97 -20.09 2.62 14.81
N SER A 98 -19.84 1.68 13.91
CA SER A 98 -18.79 0.67 14.08
C SER A 98 -17.39 1.30 14.14
N VAL A 99 -17.14 2.30 13.32
CA VAL A 99 -15.86 3.04 13.30
C VAL A 99 -15.69 3.85 14.60
N ALA A 100 -16.72 4.55 15.06
CA ALA A 100 -16.69 5.32 16.30
C ALA A 100 -16.43 4.44 17.52
N VAL A 101 -17.11 3.29 17.62
CA VAL A 101 -16.88 2.32 18.70
C VAL A 101 -15.46 1.78 18.66
N ALA A 102 -14.96 1.40 17.47
CA ALA A 102 -13.59 0.91 17.31
C ALA A 102 -12.54 1.98 17.67
N CYS A 103 -12.75 3.23 17.28
CA CYS A 103 -11.88 4.35 17.67
C CYS A 103 -11.93 4.62 19.18
N GLY A 104 -13.10 4.50 19.81
CA GLY A 104 -13.24 4.63 21.26
C GLY A 104 -12.46 3.53 22.01
N VAL A 105 -12.59 2.29 21.60
CA VAL A 105 -11.84 1.15 22.16
C VAL A 105 -10.33 1.33 21.91
N ALA A 106 -9.93 1.74 20.72
CA ALA A 106 -8.53 2.03 20.40
C ALA A 106 -7.95 3.15 21.28
N GLY A 107 -8.75 4.19 21.57
CA GLY A 107 -8.38 5.24 22.51
C GLY A 107 -8.15 4.73 23.93
N ILE A 108 -9.00 3.81 24.42
CA ILE A 108 -8.82 3.16 25.72
C ILE A 108 -7.55 2.31 25.74
N ILE A 109 -7.30 1.51 24.71
CA ILE A 109 -6.08 0.69 24.58
C ILE A 109 -4.84 1.58 24.57
N SER A 110 -4.82 2.62 23.74
CA SER A 110 -3.69 3.57 23.66
C SER A 110 -3.45 4.28 24.99
N GLY A 111 -4.53 4.73 25.66
CA GLY A 111 -4.46 5.34 26.98
C GLY A 111 -3.90 4.38 28.02
N SER A 112 -4.36 3.12 28.05
CA SER A 112 -3.89 2.09 28.97
C SER A 112 -2.41 1.78 28.74
N ILE A 113 -1.96 1.65 27.49
CA ILE A 113 -0.55 1.42 27.13
C ILE A 113 0.32 2.59 27.61
N THR A 114 -0.17 3.83 27.44
CA THR A 114 0.56 5.02 27.88
C THR A 114 0.64 5.12 29.41
N MET A 115 -0.47 4.87 30.09
CA MET A 115 -0.55 4.95 31.56
C MET A 115 0.27 3.86 32.27
N THR A 116 0.31 2.66 31.71
CA THR A 116 1.09 1.53 32.27
C THR A 116 2.57 1.59 31.95
N GLY A 117 3.00 2.48 31.03
CA GLY A 117 4.39 2.52 30.57
C GLY A 117 4.76 1.41 29.59
N LEU A 118 3.84 0.52 29.23
CA LEU A 118 4.08 -0.62 28.34
C LEU A 118 4.65 -0.18 26.99
N ALA A 119 4.27 1.03 26.49
CA ALA A 119 4.88 1.59 25.28
C ALA A 119 6.40 1.75 25.43
N ASN A 120 6.87 2.24 26.57
CA ASN A 120 8.30 2.42 26.82
C ASN A 120 9.02 1.08 26.93
N ASP A 121 8.42 0.07 27.56
CA ASP A 121 8.99 -1.27 27.68
C ASP A 121 9.12 -1.92 26.30
N LEU A 122 8.10 -1.80 25.46
CA LEU A 122 8.13 -2.29 24.07
C LEU A 122 9.18 -1.56 23.24
N ILE A 123 9.26 -0.23 23.37
CA ILE A 123 10.27 0.59 22.68
C ILE A 123 11.67 0.16 23.09
N ASN A 124 11.93 0.10 24.39
CA ASN A 124 13.25 -0.26 24.94
C ASN A 124 13.62 -1.72 24.59
N GLY A 125 12.65 -2.64 24.62
CA GLY A 125 12.84 -4.03 24.22
C GLY A 125 13.26 -4.14 22.75
N ILE A 126 12.56 -3.49 21.84
CA ILE A 126 12.91 -3.51 20.41
C ILE A 126 14.26 -2.85 20.15
N ILE A 127 14.53 -1.70 20.76
CA ILE A 127 15.82 -0.99 20.59
C ILE A 127 16.98 -1.85 21.14
N SER A 128 16.80 -2.52 22.28
CA SER A 128 17.78 -3.42 22.86
C SER A 128 18.11 -4.58 21.93
N VAL A 129 17.08 -5.26 21.40
CA VAL A 129 17.24 -6.37 20.44
C VAL A 129 17.85 -5.88 19.13
N ALA A 130 17.47 -4.69 18.68
CA ALA A 130 17.99 -4.10 17.44
C ALA A 130 19.51 -3.78 17.55
N ASN A 131 20.02 -3.59 18.75
CA ASN A 131 21.44 -3.32 19.02
C ASN A 131 22.03 -2.23 18.09
N GLY A 132 21.31 -1.13 17.93
CA GLY A 132 21.67 0.00 17.07
C GLY A 132 21.49 -0.22 15.55
N LYS A 133 21.06 -1.40 15.12
CA LYS A 133 20.84 -1.71 13.69
C LYS A 133 19.41 -1.33 13.27
N LEU A 134 19.28 -0.26 12.51
CA LEU A 134 17.98 0.25 12.05
C LEU A 134 17.14 -0.82 11.34
N ILE A 135 17.74 -1.64 10.48
CA ILE A 135 17.00 -2.68 9.74
C ILE A 135 16.32 -3.68 10.68
N ILE A 136 16.95 -4.05 11.81
CA ILE A 136 16.36 -4.96 12.79
C ILE A 136 15.18 -4.28 13.49
N ALA A 137 15.34 -3.01 13.88
CA ALA A 137 14.25 -2.25 14.48
C ALA A 137 13.06 -2.13 13.52
N LEU A 138 13.30 -1.85 12.23
CA LEU A 138 12.26 -1.79 11.20
C LEU A 138 11.53 -3.13 11.05
N LEU A 139 12.26 -4.26 10.99
CA LEU A 139 11.66 -5.59 10.87
C LEU A 139 10.81 -5.94 12.10
N LEU A 140 11.29 -5.68 13.31
CA LEU A 140 10.53 -5.94 14.53
C LEU A 140 9.30 -5.03 14.63
N THR A 141 9.45 -3.75 14.29
CA THR A 141 8.33 -2.80 14.25
C THR A 141 7.29 -3.21 13.21
N MET A 142 7.70 -3.67 12.02
CA MET A 142 6.81 -4.21 11.00
C MET A 142 5.97 -5.37 11.55
N LEU A 143 6.60 -6.34 12.20
CA LEU A 143 5.90 -7.49 12.79
C LEU A 143 4.93 -7.04 13.87
N CYS A 144 5.32 -6.12 14.75
CA CYS A 144 4.43 -5.53 15.75
C CYS A 144 3.22 -4.86 15.09
N CYS A 145 3.43 -4.05 14.05
CA CYS A 145 2.36 -3.36 13.36
C CYS A 145 1.37 -4.34 12.68
N ILE A 146 1.88 -5.39 12.05
CA ILE A 146 1.02 -6.41 11.44
C ILE A 146 0.17 -7.11 12.52
N VAL A 147 0.78 -7.50 13.64
CA VAL A 147 0.07 -8.18 14.73
C VAL A 147 -0.97 -7.27 15.38
N LEU A 148 -0.60 -6.02 15.70
CA LEU A 148 -1.51 -5.04 16.31
C LEU A 148 -2.61 -4.57 15.36
N GLY A 149 -2.36 -4.65 14.04
CA GLY A 149 -3.29 -4.24 13.00
C GLY A 149 -4.38 -5.24 12.66
N MET A 150 -4.28 -6.47 13.17
CA MET A 150 -5.19 -7.55 12.82
C MET A 150 -6.63 -7.28 13.25
N GLY A 151 -7.53 -7.13 12.28
CA GLY A 151 -8.97 -7.01 12.52
C GLY A 151 -9.43 -5.66 13.09
N VAL A 152 -8.58 -4.65 13.07
CA VAL A 152 -8.88 -3.32 13.58
C VAL A 152 -9.09 -2.34 12.42
N PRO A 153 -10.14 -1.49 12.45
CA PRO A 153 -10.32 -0.46 11.43
C PRO A 153 -9.10 0.46 11.31
N THR A 154 -8.76 0.86 10.09
CA THR A 154 -7.53 1.58 9.74
C THR A 154 -7.23 2.78 10.64
N THR A 155 -8.25 3.61 10.95
CA THR A 155 -8.07 4.81 11.78
C THR A 155 -7.70 4.44 13.22
N ALA A 156 -8.43 3.49 13.81
CA ALA A 156 -8.18 3.00 15.16
C ALA A 156 -6.81 2.32 15.27
N ASN A 157 -6.49 1.51 14.28
CA ASN A 157 -5.21 0.84 14.13
C ASN A 157 -4.06 1.85 14.11
N TYR A 158 -4.14 2.88 13.27
CA TYR A 158 -3.11 3.92 13.22
C TYR A 158 -2.95 4.65 14.55
N CYS A 159 -4.03 4.97 15.27
CA CYS A 159 -3.94 5.62 16.59
C CYS A 159 -3.13 4.78 17.58
N ILE A 160 -3.35 3.47 17.62
CA ILE A 160 -2.60 2.56 18.49
C ILE A 160 -1.10 2.55 18.08
N MET A 161 -0.80 2.39 16.80
CA MET A 161 0.57 2.29 16.31
C MET A 161 1.34 3.60 16.39
N ALA A 162 0.68 4.73 16.22
CA ALA A 162 1.29 6.05 16.38
C ALA A 162 1.77 6.27 17.83
N ALA A 163 1.04 5.73 18.82
CA ALA A 163 1.42 5.82 20.23
C ALA A 163 2.46 4.78 20.65
N THR A 164 2.49 3.60 20.00
CA THR A 164 3.32 2.47 20.46
C THR A 164 4.53 2.20 19.59
N CYS A 165 4.34 2.14 18.27
CA CYS A 165 5.35 1.68 17.31
C CYS A 165 6.14 2.82 16.65
N ALA A 166 5.49 3.95 16.30
CA ALA A 166 6.17 5.06 15.66
C ALA A 166 7.33 5.64 16.51
N PRO A 167 7.19 5.81 17.84
CA PRO A 167 8.27 6.31 18.68
C PRO A 167 9.53 5.43 18.67
N ILE A 168 9.42 4.11 18.38
CA ILE A 168 10.56 3.20 18.26
C ILE A 168 11.50 3.71 17.17
N LEU A 169 10.93 3.95 15.99
CA LEU A 169 11.67 4.37 14.81
C LEU A 169 12.22 5.79 14.94
N VAL A 170 11.45 6.68 15.58
CA VAL A 170 11.91 8.06 15.85
C VAL A 170 13.12 8.04 16.78
N ARG A 171 13.15 7.22 17.84
CA ARG A 171 14.31 7.04 18.71
C ARG A 171 15.51 6.42 18.00
N MET A 172 15.29 5.66 16.92
CA MET A 172 16.33 5.10 16.06
C MET A 172 16.83 6.10 14.99
N GLY A 173 16.37 7.36 15.03
CA GLY A 173 16.81 8.43 14.13
C GLY A 173 16.01 8.55 12.83
N VAL A 174 14.91 7.81 12.67
CA VAL A 174 14.03 7.95 11.52
C VAL A 174 13.22 9.24 11.65
N PRO A 175 13.11 10.09 10.62
CA PRO A 175 12.27 11.28 10.65
C PRO A 175 10.82 10.93 11.01
N THR A 176 10.19 11.77 11.84
CA THR A 176 8.84 11.51 12.38
C THR A 176 7.84 11.15 11.28
N LEU A 177 7.81 11.91 10.18
CA LEU A 177 6.89 11.65 9.08
C LEU A 177 7.11 10.25 8.46
N ALA A 178 8.37 9.85 8.24
CA ALA A 178 8.72 8.54 7.70
C ALA A 178 8.33 7.40 8.67
N ALA A 179 8.56 7.59 9.98
CA ALA A 179 8.16 6.64 11.01
C ALA A 179 6.64 6.43 11.04
N HIS A 180 5.87 7.53 10.97
CA HIS A 180 4.40 7.46 10.93
C HIS A 180 3.87 6.82 9.64
N PHE A 181 4.47 7.12 8.48
CA PHE A 181 4.13 6.41 7.24
C PHE A 181 4.46 4.93 7.30
N PHE A 182 5.59 4.56 7.90
CA PHE A 182 5.99 3.18 8.08
C PHE A 182 4.94 2.38 8.87
N VAL A 183 4.56 2.86 10.05
CA VAL A 183 3.58 2.16 10.88
C VAL A 183 2.19 2.16 10.26
N PHE A 184 1.80 3.23 9.58
CA PHE A 184 0.54 3.31 8.86
C PHE A 184 0.43 2.26 7.75
N TYR A 185 1.48 2.13 6.92
CA TYR A 185 1.52 1.13 5.86
C TYR A 185 1.38 -0.30 6.39
N PHE A 186 2.15 -0.65 7.43
CA PHE A 186 2.10 -2.00 8.00
C PHE A 186 0.81 -2.28 8.77
N GLY A 187 0.16 -1.24 9.28
CA GLY A 187 -1.19 -1.34 9.81
C GLY A 187 -2.21 -1.74 8.76
N ILE A 188 -2.18 -1.13 7.58
CA ILE A 188 -3.10 -1.45 6.47
C ILE A 188 -2.79 -2.83 5.88
N VAL A 189 -1.50 -3.20 5.79
CA VAL A 189 -1.07 -4.49 5.22
C VAL A 189 -1.61 -5.68 6.01
N ALA A 190 -1.92 -5.50 7.29
CA ALA A 190 -2.54 -6.54 8.12
C ALA A 190 -3.85 -7.08 7.52
N ASP A 191 -4.63 -6.26 6.81
CA ASP A 191 -5.89 -6.66 6.17
C ASP A 191 -5.72 -7.60 4.96
N ILE A 192 -4.52 -7.71 4.41
CA ILE A 192 -4.20 -8.63 3.31
C ILE A 192 -3.23 -9.73 3.73
N THR A 193 -2.74 -9.71 4.98
CA THR A 193 -1.70 -10.62 5.48
C THR A 193 -2.31 -11.69 6.38
N PRO A 194 -2.03 -12.99 6.13
CA PRO A 194 -2.43 -14.05 7.07
C PRO A 194 -1.91 -13.79 8.50
N PRO A 195 -2.62 -14.21 9.55
CA PRO A 195 -3.78 -15.11 9.52
C PRO A 195 -5.14 -14.42 9.38
N VAL A 196 -5.26 -13.11 9.57
CA VAL A 196 -6.55 -12.41 9.60
C VAL A 196 -7.04 -12.01 8.20
N ALA A 197 -6.21 -11.33 7.40
CA ALA A 197 -6.38 -11.06 5.97
C ALA A 197 -7.83 -10.77 5.51
N LEU A 198 -8.58 -9.89 6.21
CA LEU A 198 -10.03 -9.68 6.01
C LEU A 198 -10.39 -9.34 4.56
N ALA A 199 -9.61 -8.45 3.93
CA ALA A 199 -9.86 -8.04 2.55
C ALA A 199 -9.66 -9.22 1.56
N ALA A 200 -8.63 -10.05 1.81
CA ALA A 200 -8.38 -11.23 0.97
C ALA A 200 -9.47 -12.30 1.17
N TYR A 201 -10.00 -12.46 2.37
CA TYR A 201 -11.10 -13.39 2.65
C TYR A 201 -12.41 -12.93 1.99
N ALA A 202 -12.71 -11.64 2.03
CA ALA A 202 -13.85 -11.09 1.31
C ALA A 202 -13.72 -11.33 -0.21
N GLY A 203 -12.54 -11.08 -0.79
CA GLY A 203 -12.25 -11.38 -2.19
C GLY A 203 -12.37 -12.88 -2.52
N SER A 204 -11.93 -13.75 -1.61
CA SER A 204 -12.03 -15.20 -1.78
C SER A 204 -13.48 -15.70 -1.82
N ALA A 205 -14.35 -15.10 -1.01
CA ALA A 205 -15.78 -15.41 -0.99
C ALA A 205 -16.46 -15.07 -2.32
N ILE A 206 -16.12 -13.90 -2.91
CA ILE A 206 -16.61 -13.49 -4.24
C ILE A 206 -16.09 -14.43 -5.33
N ALA A 207 -14.81 -14.77 -5.28
CA ALA A 207 -14.17 -15.65 -6.24
C ALA A 207 -14.47 -17.14 -6.03
N LYS A 208 -15.18 -17.51 -4.95
CA LYS A 208 -15.41 -18.90 -4.52
C LYS A 208 -14.10 -19.70 -4.42
N ALA A 209 -13.04 -19.05 -3.91
CA ALA A 209 -11.68 -19.58 -3.78
C ALA A 209 -11.36 -19.91 -2.32
N ASN A 210 -10.25 -20.64 -2.10
CA ASN A 210 -9.80 -20.94 -0.74
C ASN A 210 -9.27 -19.66 -0.05
N PRO A 211 -9.82 -19.25 1.12
CA PRO A 211 -9.47 -18.01 1.79
C PRO A 211 -7.99 -17.87 2.11
N MET A 212 -7.38 -18.90 2.70
CA MET A 212 -5.98 -18.87 3.11
C MET A 212 -5.03 -18.79 1.91
N LYS A 213 -5.30 -19.56 0.84
CA LYS A 213 -4.52 -19.45 -0.41
C LYS A 213 -4.66 -18.08 -1.04
N THR A 214 -5.85 -17.49 -1.02
CA THR A 214 -6.09 -16.13 -1.52
C THR A 214 -5.30 -15.12 -0.70
N ALA A 215 -5.26 -15.23 0.63
CA ALA A 215 -4.50 -14.34 1.49
C ALA A 215 -2.98 -14.40 1.24
N PHE A 216 -2.42 -15.59 1.12
CA PHE A 216 -1.00 -15.75 0.74
C PHE A 216 -0.70 -15.18 -0.65
N THR A 217 -1.60 -15.39 -1.62
CA THR A 217 -1.45 -14.83 -2.96
C THR A 217 -1.55 -13.30 -2.94
N ALA A 218 -2.49 -12.73 -2.17
CA ALA A 218 -2.64 -11.30 -2.00
C ALA A 218 -1.39 -10.66 -1.39
N SER A 219 -0.85 -11.24 -0.31
CA SER A 219 0.40 -10.77 0.32
C SER A 219 1.59 -10.83 -0.65
N LYS A 220 1.68 -11.89 -1.45
CA LYS A 220 2.73 -12.05 -2.46
C LYS A 220 2.62 -11.00 -3.57
N LEU A 221 1.42 -10.78 -4.11
CA LEU A 221 1.18 -9.78 -5.15
C LEU A 221 1.40 -8.35 -4.64
N ALA A 222 1.17 -8.12 -3.35
CA ALA A 222 1.33 -6.83 -2.70
C ALA A 222 2.75 -6.59 -2.15
N ILE A 223 3.77 -7.30 -2.61
CA ILE A 223 5.14 -7.17 -2.07
C ILE A 223 5.67 -5.74 -2.07
N ALA A 224 5.28 -4.93 -3.05
CA ALA A 224 5.63 -3.51 -3.10
C ALA A 224 5.22 -2.75 -1.83
N VAL A 225 4.10 -3.14 -1.21
CA VAL A 225 3.60 -2.51 0.03
C VAL A 225 4.53 -2.77 1.21
N PHE A 226 5.15 -3.95 1.23
CA PHE A 226 6.13 -4.31 2.26
C PHE A 226 7.46 -3.59 2.09
N ILE A 227 7.78 -3.13 0.90
CA ILE A 227 9.08 -2.53 0.56
C ILE A 227 9.03 -1.01 0.63
N VAL A 228 7.98 -0.39 0.12
CA VAL A 228 7.84 1.08 0.06
C VAL A 228 8.08 1.77 1.42
N PRO A 229 7.58 1.27 2.57
CA PRO A 229 7.86 1.87 3.87
C PRO A 229 9.34 1.89 4.25
N TYR A 230 10.10 0.87 3.88
CA TYR A 230 11.55 0.85 4.09
C TYR A 230 12.25 1.93 3.27
N VAL A 231 11.81 2.14 2.02
CA VAL A 231 12.33 3.25 1.20
C VAL A 231 12.13 4.59 1.90
N PHE A 232 10.99 4.84 2.53
CA PHE A 232 10.75 6.08 3.28
C PHE A 232 11.69 6.25 4.46
N CYS A 233 12.03 5.15 5.17
CA CYS A 233 12.92 5.18 6.32
C CYS A 233 14.39 5.34 5.93
N PHE A 234 14.84 4.70 4.86
CA PHE A 234 16.22 4.81 4.36
C PHE A 234 16.43 6.05 3.49
N ASN A 235 15.38 6.50 2.79
CA ASN A 235 15.38 7.66 1.90
C ASN A 235 14.25 8.64 2.21
N PRO A 236 14.33 9.43 3.27
CA PRO A 236 13.30 10.41 3.63
C PRO A 236 13.05 11.46 2.54
N ALA A 237 14.01 11.65 1.62
CA ALA A 237 13.87 12.49 0.43
C ALA A 237 12.66 12.10 -0.43
N MET A 238 12.21 10.84 -0.38
CA MET A 238 11.00 10.37 -1.07
C MET A 238 9.72 11.00 -0.52
N LEU A 239 9.74 11.44 0.75
CA LEU A 239 8.68 12.18 1.41
C LEU A 239 8.88 13.70 1.34
N LEU A 240 9.73 14.17 0.42
CA LEU A 240 10.07 15.59 0.22
C LEU A 240 10.76 16.23 1.44
N ILE A 241 11.42 15.45 2.28
CA ILE A 241 12.16 15.94 3.44
C ILE A 241 13.57 16.28 2.99
N ASP A 242 14.00 17.52 3.21
CA ASP A 242 15.37 18.06 2.96
C ASP A 242 15.96 17.60 1.60
N THR A 243 15.21 17.79 0.51
CA THR A 243 15.57 17.22 -0.78
C THR A 243 15.38 18.19 -1.95
N THR A 244 15.94 17.83 -3.10
CA THR A 244 15.72 18.48 -4.38
C THR A 244 14.79 17.65 -5.27
N PRO A 245 14.01 18.28 -6.17
CA PRO A 245 13.12 17.56 -7.08
C PRO A 245 13.83 16.48 -7.90
N LEU A 246 15.07 16.75 -8.30
CA LEU A 246 15.88 15.80 -9.08
C LEU A 246 16.17 14.52 -8.29
N LYS A 247 16.51 14.66 -7.00
CA LYS A 247 16.79 13.52 -6.11
C LYS A 247 15.53 12.68 -5.88
N VAL A 248 14.36 13.32 -5.74
CA VAL A 248 13.08 12.62 -5.62
C VAL A 248 12.80 11.80 -6.87
N VAL A 249 12.99 12.37 -8.06
CA VAL A 249 12.79 11.65 -9.32
C VAL A 249 13.76 10.47 -9.44
N GLN A 250 15.02 10.64 -9.08
CA GLN A 250 16.01 9.57 -9.08
C GLN A 250 15.56 8.41 -8.18
N ILE A 251 15.26 8.68 -6.90
CA ILE A 251 14.82 7.67 -5.92
C ILE A 251 13.54 6.98 -6.39
N PHE A 252 12.61 7.75 -6.97
CA PHE A 252 11.36 7.19 -7.49
C PHE A 252 11.63 6.18 -8.61
N ILE A 253 12.51 6.50 -9.55
CA ILE A 253 12.84 5.62 -10.69
C ILE A 253 13.58 4.37 -10.18
N THR A 254 14.64 4.53 -9.35
CA THR A 254 15.42 3.39 -8.84
C THR A 254 14.55 2.46 -8.01
N SER A 255 13.69 3.01 -7.15
CA SER A 255 12.75 2.22 -6.36
C SER A 255 11.70 1.50 -7.21
N LEU A 256 11.20 2.10 -8.30
CA LEU A 256 10.30 1.42 -9.23
C LEU A 256 10.97 0.23 -9.92
N ILE A 257 12.24 0.39 -10.34
CA ILE A 257 13.03 -0.69 -10.92
C ILE A 257 13.28 -1.77 -9.85
N GLY A 258 13.57 -1.38 -8.62
CA GLY A 258 13.74 -2.28 -7.49
C GLY A 258 12.48 -3.12 -7.20
N VAL A 259 11.32 -2.47 -7.14
CA VAL A 259 10.02 -3.13 -6.98
C VAL A 259 9.73 -4.09 -8.14
N PHE A 260 10.05 -3.70 -9.39
CA PHE A 260 9.92 -4.59 -10.55
C PHE A 260 10.80 -5.84 -10.41
N GLY A 261 12.06 -5.67 -9.99
CA GLY A 261 12.98 -6.78 -9.74
C GLY A 261 12.44 -7.77 -8.70
N LEU A 262 11.99 -7.24 -7.56
CA LEU A 262 11.43 -8.05 -6.47
C LEU A 262 10.12 -8.75 -6.86
N SER A 263 9.20 -8.04 -7.50
CA SER A 263 7.95 -8.63 -8.00
C SER A 263 8.23 -9.78 -8.98
N SER A 264 9.13 -9.57 -9.95
CA SER A 264 9.50 -10.58 -10.94
C SER A 264 10.17 -11.80 -10.30
N SER A 265 11.04 -11.58 -9.30
CA SER A 265 11.70 -12.65 -8.54
C SER A 265 10.70 -13.49 -7.76
N LEU A 266 9.75 -12.88 -7.06
CA LEU A 266 8.73 -13.58 -6.28
C LEU A 266 7.76 -14.36 -7.17
N GLU A 267 7.35 -13.76 -8.31
CA GLU A 267 6.53 -14.47 -9.29
C GLU A 267 7.28 -15.62 -9.98
N GLY A 268 8.62 -15.53 -10.00
CA GLY A 268 9.47 -16.51 -10.67
C GLY A 268 9.23 -16.60 -12.17
N PHE A 269 8.74 -15.50 -12.75
CA PHE A 269 8.36 -15.39 -14.16
C PHE A 269 8.56 -13.95 -14.66
N LEU A 270 9.08 -13.80 -15.86
CA LEU A 270 9.13 -12.53 -16.60
C LEU A 270 8.68 -12.74 -18.05
N SER A 271 9.51 -13.39 -18.84
CA SER A 271 9.21 -13.82 -20.22
C SER A 271 9.07 -15.34 -20.32
N VAL A 272 9.82 -16.05 -19.49
CA VAL A 272 9.77 -17.49 -19.27
C VAL A 272 9.92 -17.77 -17.76
N LYS A 273 9.70 -19.01 -17.33
CA LYS A 273 9.89 -19.40 -15.92
C LYS A 273 11.36 -19.18 -15.52
N MET A 274 11.57 -18.47 -14.42
CA MET A 274 12.90 -18.18 -13.89
C MET A 274 13.47 -19.36 -13.10
N SER A 275 14.75 -19.68 -13.33
CA SER A 275 15.51 -20.56 -12.45
C SER A 275 15.81 -19.90 -11.11
N VAL A 276 16.04 -20.70 -10.06
CA VAL A 276 16.29 -20.19 -8.70
C VAL A 276 17.47 -19.20 -8.64
N PRO A 277 18.63 -19.42 -9.30
CA PRO A 277 19.71 -18.44 -9.30
C PRO A 277 19.31 -17.10 -9.89
N VAL A 278 18.57 -17.08 -11.00
CA VAL A 278 18.10 -15.82 -11.64
C VAL A 278 17.12 -15.09 -10.73
N ARG A 279 16.25 -15.81 -10.01
CA ARG A 279 15.34 -15.23 -9.02
C ARG A 279 16.12 -14.56 -7.88
N VAL A 280 17.16 -15.21 -7.37
CA VAL A 280 17.99 -14.66 -6.29
C VAL A 280 18.73 -13.41 -6.76
N LEU A 281 19.33 -13.42 -7.95
CA LEU A 281 20.00 -12.24 -8.53
C LEU A 281 19.02 -11.09 -8.76
N MET A 282 17.81 -11.40 -9.25
CA MET A 282 16.76 -10.40 -9.47
C MET A 282 16.29 -9.77 -8.15
N ALA A 283 16.15 -10.60 -7.08
CA ALA A 283 15.81 -10.12 -5.74
C ALA A 283 16.93 -9.26 -5.15
N ALA A 284 18.18 -9.71 -5.25
CA ALA A 284 19.34 -8.97 -4.76
C ALA A 284 19.46 -7.60 -5.46
N GLY A 285 19.34 -7.57 -6.80
CA GLY A 285 19.33 -6.32 -7.55
C GLY A 285 18.18 -5.39 -7.13
N GLY A 286 16.99 -5.96 -6.90
CA GLY A 286 15.83 -5.21 -6.42
C GLY A 286 16.03 -4.60 -5.04
N LEU A 287 16.61 -5.35 -4.10
CA LEU A 287 16.90 -4.87 -2.75
C LEU A 287 18.01 -3.80 -2.73
N MET A 288 19.03 -3.94 -3.58
CA MET A 288 20.10 -2.94 -3.69
C MET A 288 19.60 -1.57 -4.13
N LEU A 289 18.53 -1.51 -4.92
CA LEU A 289 17.92 -0.24 -5.38
C LEU A 289 17.02 0.43 -4.34
N ILE A 290 16.88 -0.16 -3.15
CA ILE A 290 16.19 0.45 -2.01
C ILE A 290 17.17 1.27 -1.17
N ASP A 291 18.44 0.86 -1.12
CA ASP A 291 19.51 1.56 -0.41
C ASP A 291 19.96 2.81 -1.20
N PRO A 292 20.02 4.02 -0.56
CA PRO A 292 20.27 5.28 -1.26
C PRO A 292 21.74 5.54 -1.61
N SER A 293 22.40 4.58 -2.19
CA SER A 293 23.81 4.68 -2.59
C SER A 293 23.94 4.58 -4.11
N LEU A 294 24.71 5.48 -4.70
CA LEU A 294 24.96 5.45 -6.15
C LEU A 294 25.57 4.10 -6.59
N MET A 295 26.39 3.51 -5.72
CA MET A 295 27.04 2.22 -5.99
C MET A 295 26.04 1.07 -6.02
N THR A 296 25.12 1.04 -5.06
CA THR A 296 24.04 0.03 -5.01
C THR A 296 23.05 0.22 -6.14
N ASP A 297 22.77 1.46 -6.54
CA ASP A 297 21.92 1.77 -7.70
C ASP A 297 22.51 1.20 -8.99
N VAL A 298 23.79 1.45 -9.27
CA VAL A 298 24.46 0.97 -10.49
C VAL A 298 24.51 -0.56 -10.52
N VAL A 299 24.93 -1.19 -9.43
CA VAL A 299 25.02 -2.66 -9.36
C VAL A 299 23.63 -3.29 -9.44
N GLY A 300 22.64 -2.73 -8.76
CA GLY A 300 21.26 -3.21 -8.80
C GLY A 300 20.64 -3.14 -10.19
N ILE A 301 20.82 -2.02 -10.90
CA ILE A 301 20.36 -1.88 -12.29
C ILE A 301 21.05 -2.90 -13.19
N LEU A 302 22.37 -3.06 -13.10
CA LEU A 302 23.11 -4.03 -13.92
C LEU A 302 22.63 -5.46 -13.71
N LEU A 303 22.37 -5.86 -12.46
CA LEU A 303 21.81 -7.18 -12.12
C LEU A 303 20.43 -7.39 -12.74
N ILE A 304 19.52 -6.41 -12.58
CA ILE A 304 18.16 -6.52 -13.11
C ILE A 304 18.17 -6.56 -14.63
N VAL A 305 18.91 -5.65 -15.28
CA VAL A 305 19.02 -5.60 -16.74
C VAL A 305 19.66 -6.88 -17.28
N GLY A 306 20.74 -7.36 -16.65
CA GLY A 306 21.37 -8.64 -17.02
C GLY A 306 20.41 -9.82 -16.96
N CYS A 307 19.61 -9.91 -15.90
CA CYS A 307 18.57 -10.94 -15.77
C CYS A 307 17.46 -10.79 -16.83
N CYS A 308 17.04 -9.56 -17.15
CA CYS A 308 16.06 -9.30 -18.21
C CYS A 308 16.55 -9.72 -19.59
N VAL A 309 17.82 -9.39 -19.92
CA VAL A 309 18.45 -9.79 -21.18
C VAL A 309 18.56 -11.32 -21.27
N TRP A 310 19.00 -11.96 -20.19
CA TRP A 310 19.06 -13.41 -20.11
C TRP A 310 17.70 -14.07 -20.34
N GLN A 311 16.65 -13.58 -19.71
CA GLN A 311 15.28 -14.08 -19.85
C GLN A 311 14.74 -13.91 -21.28
N THR A 312 15.03 -12.78 -21.93
CA THR A 312 14.64 -12.55 -23.33
C THR A 312 15.39 -13.45 -24.31
N ALA A 313 16.67 -13.73 -24.04
CA ALA A 313 17.47 -14.67 -24.82
C ALA A 313 16.95 -16.11 -24.67
N GLN A 314 16.57 -16.53 -23.46
CA GLN A 314 15.96 -17.84 -23.23
C GLN A 314 14.61 -18.00 -23.95
N LYS A 315 13.77 -16.95 -23.95
CA LYS A 315 12.49 -17.00 -24.69
C LYS A 315 12.69 -17.28 -26.18
N LYS A 316 13.73 -16.68 -26.80
CA LYS A 316 14.06 -16.92 -28.21
C LYS A 316 14.55 -18.35 -28.50
N LYS A 317 15.06 -19.06 -27.48
CA LYS A 317 15.50 -20.46 -27.63
C LYS A 317 14.37 -21.48 -27.45
N THR A 318 13.28 -21.06 -26.79
CA THR A 318 12.12 -21.92 -26.49
C THR A 318 10.91 -21.65 -27.39
N ALA A 319 10.94 -20.60 -28.20
CA ALA A 319 9.98 -20.27 -29.25
C ALA A 319 10.46 -20.82 -30.58
#